data_f596e760b0fa881d2249fa8e87361476
#
_entry.id   f596e760b0fa881d2249fa8e87361476
#
_cell.length_a   1.000
_cell.length_b   1.000
_cell.length_c   1.000
_cell.angle_alpha   90.00
_cell.angle_beta   90.00
_cell.angle_gamma   90.00
#
_symmetry.space_group_name_H-M   'P 1'
#
loop_
_entity.id
_entity.type
_entity.pdbx_description
1 polymer ?
#
loop_
_entity_poly.entity_id
_entity_poly.type
_entity_poly.pdbx_seq_one_letter_code
_entity_poly.pdbx_strand_id
1 'polypeptide(L)'
;MIAENLSTIKALAFDFGGTLDAPFLHWLDIYLMAYAEVLGKPLERDVFYESYVYGERQMESQQLVNKEHSLLQTQLFKTHLQTAHLIERKVLDDTLYNREELPKHVAEWVTDYSAGYVRRNEPVLRKLSEKYTLLLVSNYYGNIRRIATDLHIADCFRSITDSTIEGVRKPDPKLWELAIQRAGFRPEEVVVIGDSTKNDILPALSLGCHTVQGYPENIKPEKIDLSRDYIFSIEELVPLLLG
;
A
#
# COMPACT_ATOMS: atom_id res chain seq x y z
N MET A 1 24.81 0.32 -3.30
CA MET A 1 23.71 1.32 -3.27
C MET A 1 23.26 1.61 -4.69
N ILE A 2 22.04 2.10 -4.88
CA ILE A 2 21.43 2.37 -6.21
C ILE A 2 22.30 3.32 -7.04
N ALA A 3 22.88 4.34 -6.43
CA ALA A 3 23.72 5.33 -7.14
C ALA A 3 24.84 4.71 -8.00
N GLU A 4 25.36 3.56 -7.62
CA GLU A 4 26.42 2.84 -8.34
C GLU A 4 25.89 2.06 -9.54
N ASN A 5 24.57 1.85 -9.62
CA ASN A 5 23.91 0.98 -10.60
C ASN A 5 22.90 1.71 -11.50
N LEU A 6 22.79 3.04 -11.40
CA LEU A 6 21.77 3.84 -12.13
C LEU A 6 21.75 3.56 -13.66
N SER A 7 22.93 3.28 -14.26
CA SER A 7 23.01 3.00 -15.70
C SER A 7 22.41 1.67 -16.10
N THR A 8 22.24 0.72 -15.18
CA THR A 8 21.67 -0.60 -15.44
C THR A 8 20.18 -0.66 -15.15
N ILE A 9 19.66 0.27 -14.33
CA ILE A 9 18.25 0.31 -13.95
C ILE A 9 17.38 0.75 -15.12
N LYS A 10 16.33 -0.04 -15.40
CA LYS A 10 15.38 0.20 -16.49
C LYS A 10 13.93 0.31 -16.00
N ALA A 11 13.63 -0.27 -14.85
CA ALA A 11 12.27 -0.27 -14.32
C ALA A 11 12.24 -0.01 -12.81
N LEU A 12 11.12 0.60 -12.38
CA LEU A 12 10.79 0.83 -10.97
C LEU A 12 9.50 0.09 -10.67
N ALA A 13 9.51 -0.77 -9.66
CA ALA A 13 8.36 -1.56 -9.26
C ALA A 13 7.89 -1.08 -7.87
N PHE A 14 6.68 -0.54 -7.81
CA PHE A 14 6.10 0.05 -6.61
C PHE A 14 5.13 -0.90 -5.94
N ASP A 15 5.18 -0.97 -4.61
CA ASP A 15 4.03 -1.36 -3.82
C ASP A 15 2.98 -0.22 -3.81
N PHE A 16 1.73 -0.55 -3.48
CA PHE A 16 0.65 0.43 -3.38
C PHE A 16 0.33 0.79 -1.93
N GLY A 17 -0.10 -0.21 -1.15
CA GLY A 17 -0.68 -0.02 0.18
C GLY A 17 0.35 0.37 1.24
N GLY A 18 0.26 1.58 1.78
CA GLY A 18 1.27 2.13 2.67
C GLY A 18 2.39 2.89 1.94
N THR A 19 2.58 2.62 0.65
CA THR A 19 3.66 3.20 -0.17
C THR A 19 3.19 4.36 -1.03
N LEU A 20 2.27 4.13 -1.96
CA LEU A 20 1.76 5.19 -2.85
C LEU A 20 0.56 5.92 -2.27
N ASP A 21 -0.23 5.24 -1.46
CA ASP A 21 -1.48 5.74 -0.88
C ASP A 21 -1.34 6.25 0.56
N ALA A 22 -0.11 6.26 1.08
CA ALA A 22 0.20 6.78 2.40
C ALA A 22 1.69 7.16 2.50
N PRO A 23 2.12 7.90 3.55
CA PRO A 23 3.51 8.28 3.78
C PRO A 23 4.28 7.13 4.49
N PHE A 24 4.36 5.97 3.87
CA PHE A 24 4.99 4.76 4.40
C PHE A 24 4.42 4.30 5.75
N LEU A 25 3.10 4.48 5.91
CA LEU A 25 2.35 4.04 7.08
C LEU A 25 1.58 2.76 6.78
N HIS A 26 1.65 1.83 7.72
CA HIS A 26 0.84 0.62 7.63
C HIS A 26 -0.67 0.95 7.76
N TRP A 27 -1.51 0.28 7.00
CA TRP A 27 -2.96 0.49 6.96
C TRP A 27 -3.65 0.41 8.34
N LEU A 28 -3.13 -0.40 9.27
CA LEU A 28 -3.60 -0.41 10.67
C LEU A 28 -3.54 0.97 11.30
N ASP A 29 -2.45 1.71 11.07
CA ASP A 29 -2.24 3.04 11.65
C ASP A 29 -3.16 4.07 10.99
N ILE A 30 -3.39 3.94 9.68
CA ILE A 30 -4.34 4.80 8.94
C ILE A 30 -5.76 4.61 9.48
N TYR A 31 -6.21 3.37 9.71
CA TYR A 31 -7.51 3.12 10.32
C TYR A 31 -7.60 3.63 11.75
N LEU A 32 -6.54 3.48 12.56
CA LEU A 32 -6.52 4.06 13.91
C LEU A 32 -6.70 5.57 13.89
N MET A 33 -6.06 6.27 12.95
CA MET A 33 -6.24 7.71 12.74
C MET A 33 -7.68 8.03 12.34
N ALA A 34 -8.24 7.29 11.39
CA ALA A 34 -9.60 7.49 10.92
C ALA A 34 -10.65 7.27 12.02
N TYR A 35 -10.53 6.17 12.77
CA TYR A 35 -11.42 5.93 13.92
C TYR A 35 -11.26 6.99 14.99
N ALA A 36 -10.03 7.44 15.29
CA ALA A 36 -9.80 8.49 16.28
C ALA A 36 -10.48 9.81 15.89
N GLU A 37 -10.38 10.19 14.60
CA GLU A 37 -11.02 11.40 14.07
C GLU A 37 -12.55 11.30 14.13
N VAL A 38 -13.13 10.20 13.66
CA VAL A 38 -14.59 10.03 13.57
C VAL A 38 -15.22 9.84 14.96
N LEU A 39 -14.54 9.13 15.87
CA LEU A 39 -15.03 8.90 17.24
C LEU A 39 -14.75 10.09 18.19
N GLY A 40 -13.86 11.01 17.82
CA GLY A 40 -13.36 12.08 18.71
C GLY A 40 -12.48 11.57 19.87
N LYS A 41 -12.02 10.31 19.79
CA LYS A 41 -11.13 9.68 20.77
C LYS A 41 -10.33 8.54 20.15
N PRO A 42 -9.09 8.30 20.57
CA PRO A 42 -8.28 7.21 20.04
C PRO A 42 -8.81 5.84 20.50
N LEU A 43 -8.58 4.84 19.66
CA LEU A 43 -8.66 3.42 20.03
C LEU A 43 -7.26 2.93 20.42
N GLU A 44 -7.20 2.07 21.44
CA GLU A 44 -5.95 1.39 21.79
C GLU A 44 -5.51 0.46 20.64
N ARG A 45 -4.24 0.57 20.23
CA ARG A 45 -3.69 -0.15 19.07
C ARG A 45 -3.91 -1.66 19.14
N ASP A 46 -3.57 -2.27 20.26
CA ASP A 46 -3.66 -3.73 20.44
C ASP A 46 -5.12 -4.20 20.44
N VAL A 47 -6.02 -3.37 20.97
CA VAL A 47 -7.46 -3.66 20.98
C VAL A 47 -8.04 -3.59 19.57
N PHE A 48 -7.67 -2.58 18.80
CA PHE A 48 -8.12 -2.43 17.42
C PHE A 48 -7.49 -3.46 16.48
N TYR A 49 -6.24 -3.88 16.73
CA TYR A 49 -5.52 -4.83 15.88
C TYR A 49 -6.30 -6.12 15.63
N GLU A 50 -7.02 -6.65 16.62
CA GLU A 50 -7.82 -7.85 16.45
C GLU A 50 -8.99 -7.62 15.46
N SER A 51 -9.64 -6.44 15.53
CA SER A 51 -10.72 -6.09 14.61
C SER A 51 -10.21 -5.78 13.20
N TYR A 52 -9.03 -5.19 13.09
CA TYR A 52 -8.33 -5.01 11.83
C TYR A 52 -8.03 -6.36 11.16
N VAL A 53 -7.40 -7.29 11.87
CA VAL A 53 -7.08 -8.64 11.35
C VAL A 53 -8.34 -9.43 11.02
N TYR A 54 -9.39 -9.31 11.84
CA TYR A 54 -10.69 -9.92 11.55
C TYR A 54 -11.24 -9.41 10.22
N GLY A 55 -11.26 -8.09 10.01
CA GLY A 55 -11.70 -7.49 8.75
C GLY A 55 -10.94 -8.01 7.55
N GLU A 56 -9.60 -8.03 7.61
CA GLU A 56 -8.75 -8.54 6.52
C GLU A 56 -9.07 -10.00 6.17
N ARG A 57 -9.21 -10.87 7.19
CA ARG A 57 -9.54 -12.29 7.00
C ARG A 57 -10.93 -12.50 6.40
N GLN A 58 -11.93 -11.72 6.83
CA GLN A 58 -13.28 -11.81 6.29
C GLN A 58 -13.34 -11.33 4.83
N MET A 59 -12.65 -10.23 4.51
CA MET A 59 -12.54 -9.74 3.14
C MET A 59 -12.02 -10.81 2.18
N GLU A 60 -10.97 -11.52 2.60
CA GLU A 60 -10.32 -12.57 1.80
C GLU A 60 -11.19 -13.83 1.72
N SER A 61 -11.65 -14.36 2.86
CA SER A 61 -12.37 -15.64 2.91
C SER A 61 -13.73 -15.59 2.23
N GLN A 62 -14.43 -14.46 2.31
CA GLN A 62 -15.75 -14.26 1.70
C GLN A 62 -15.69 -13.69 0.29
N GLN A 63 -14.48 -13.33 -0.20
CA GLN A 63 -14.27 -12.71 -1.51
C GLN A 63 -15.24 -11.52 -1.77
N LEU A 64 -15.36 -10.63 -0.78
CA LEU A 64 -16.34 -9.53 -0.79
C LEU A 64 -16.07 -8.50 -1.88
N VAL A 65 -14.83 -8.41 -2.36
CA VAL A 65 -14.41 -7.46 -3.38
C VAL A 65 -14.29 -8.15 -4.72
N ASN A 66 -14.74 -7.48 -5.76
CA ASN A 66 -14.53 -7.86 -7.15
C ASN A 66 -13.81 -6.73 -7.91
N LYS A 67 -13.37 -7.03 -9.13
CA LYS A 67 -12.56 -6.11 -9.96
C LYS A 67 -13.21 -4.76 -10.30
N GLU A 68 -14.52 -4.61 -10.11
CA GLU A 68 -15.27 -3.39 -10.42
C GLU A 68 -15.45 -2.45 -9.21
N HIS A 69 -15.16 -2.94 -8.00
CA HIS A 69 -15.32 -2.14 -6.79
C HIS A 69 -14.27 -1.01 -6.71
N SER A 70 -14.74 0.20 -6.42
CA SER A 70 -13.89 1.37 -6.16
C SER A 70 -13.14 1.26 -4.83
N LEU A 71 -12.22 2.20 -4.58
CA LEU A 71 -11.55 2.30 -3.28
C LEU A 71 -12.57 2.47 -2.15
N LEU A 72 -13.51 3.42 -2.26
CA LEU A 72 -14.54 3.64 -1.25
C LEU A 72 -15.38 2.38 -0.97
N GLN A 73 -15.82 1.67 -2.00
CA GLN A 73 -16.57 0.43 -1.82
C GLN A 73 -15.75 -0.64 -1.08
N THR A 74 -14.45 -0.76 -1.41
CA THR A 74 -13.54 -1.66 -0.69
C THR A 74 -13.41 -1.27 0.78
N GLN A 75 -13.27 0.03 1.06
CA GLN A 75 -13.16 0.53 2.44
C GLN A 75 -14.46 0.34 3.22
N LEU A 76 -15.63 0.52 2.60
CA LEU A 76 -16.92 0.26 3.22
C LEU A 76 -17.05 -1.19 3.72
N PHE A 77 -16.70 -2.17 2.91
CA PHE A 77 -16.69 -3.58 3.38
C PHE A 77 -15.80 -3.77 4.61
N LYS A 78 -14.57 -3.25 4.56
CA LYS A 78 -13.61 -3.38 5.66
C LYS A 78 -14.11 -2.72 6.95
N THR A 79 -14.55 -1.48 6.85
CA THR A 79 -14.98 -0.70 8.03
C THR A 79 -16.25 -1.24 8.65
N HIS A 80 -17.20 -1.79 7.87
CA HIS A 80 -18.35 -2.49 8.41
C HIS A 80 -17.94 -3.74 9.21
N LEU A 81 -17.01 -4.55 8.67
CA LEU A 81 -16.50 -5.73 9.37
C LEU A 81 -15.75 -5.35 10.65
N GLN A 82 -14.89 -4.33 10.59
CA GLN A 82 -14.13 -3.83 11.73
C GLN A 82 -15.06 -3.29 12.83
N THR A 83 -16.01 -2.43 12.45
CA THR A 83 -16.96 -1.82 13.38
C THR A 83 -17.87 -2.88 14.03
N ALA A 84 -18.40 -3.82 13.25
CA ALA A 84 -19.21 -4.92 13.78
C ALA A 84 -18.43 -5.74 14.81
N HIS A 85 -17.16 -6.06 14.54
CA HIS A 85 -16.31 -6.82 15.46
C HIS A 85 -15.94 -6.01 16.71
N LEU A 86 -15.71 -4.69 16.58
CA LEU A 86 -15.48 -3.80 17.74
C LEU A 86 -16.70 -3.77 18.67
N ILE A 87 -17.91 -3.74 18.12
CA ILE A 87 -19.16 -3.78 18.89
C ILE A 87 -19.35 -5.16 19.54
N GLU A 88 -19.15 -6.25 18.80
CA GLU A 88 -19.26 -7.61 19.34
C GLU A 88 -18.31 -7.82 20.53
N ARG A 89 -17.11 -7.28 20.45
CA ARG A 89 -16.10 -7.30 21.53
C ARG A 89 -16.37 -6.29 22.64
N LYS A 90 -17.43 -5.51 22.57
CA LYS A 90 -17.78 -4.45 23.53
C LYS A 90 -16.73 -3.34 23.69
N VAL A 91 -15.91 -3.12 22.64
CA VAL A 91 -14.98 -1.99 22.55
C VAL A 91 -15.74 -0.71 22.21
N LEU A 92 -16.75 -0.85 21.35
CA LEU A 92 -17.71 0.22 21.01
C LEU A 92 -19.10 -0.17 21.53
N ASP A 93 -19.81 0.83 22.04
CA ASP A 93 -21.18 0.68 22.48
C ASP A 93 -22.15 0.91 21.30
N ASP A 94 -22.92 -0.07 20.94
CA ASP A 94 -23.86 -0.02 19.79
C ASP A 94 -25.06 0.89 20.03
N THR A 95 -25.30 1.34 21.27
CA THR A 95 -26.31 2.35 21.57
C THR A 95 -25.80 3.77 21.31
N LEU A 96 -24.49 3.98 21.27
CA LEU A 96 -23.85 5.28 21.07
C LEU A 96 -23.42 5.49 19.61
N TYR A 97 -23.15 4.42 18.89
CA TYR A 97 -22.61 4.48 17.52
C TYR A 97 -23.54 3.80 16.52
N ASN A 98 -23.97 4.56 15.51
CA ASN A 98 -24.76 4.03 14.43
C ASN A 98 -23.93 3.03 13.61
N ARG A 99 -24.42 1.79 13.49
CA ARG A 99 -23.75 0.68 12.80
C ARG A 99 -23.54 0.93 11.30
N GLU A 100 -24.30 1.84 10.70
CA GLU A 100 -24.20 2.21 9.29
C GLU A 100 -23.37 3.47 9.09
N GLU A 101 -23.58 4.49 9.91
CA GLU A 101 -22.93 5.80 9.76
C GLU A 101 -21.44 5.79 10.17
N LEU A 102 -21.11 5.13 11.28
CA LEU A 102 -19.72 5.07 11.75
C LEU A 102 -18.78 4.43 10.72
N PRO A 103 -19.04 3.20 10.22
CA PRO A 103 -18.18 2.59 9.23
C PRO A 103 -18.12 3.39 7.92
N LYS A 104 -19.20 4.06 7.53
CA LYS A 104 -19.25 4.92 6.34
C LYS A 104 -18.32 6.12 6.49
N HIS A 105 -18.40 6.87 7.59
CA HIS A 105 -17.53 8.02 7.82
C HIS A 105 -16.05 7.62 7.90
N VAL A 106 -15.74 6.48 8.55
CA VAL A 106 -14.37 5.94 8.58
C VAL A 106 -13.90 5.57 7.18
N ALA A 107 -14.74 4.92 6.36
CA ALA A 107 -14.40 4.55 4.99
C ALA A 107 -14.17 5.78 4.10
N GLU A 108 -15.01 6.81 4.22
CA GLU A 108 -14.86 8.08 3.51
C GLU A 108 -13.54 8.76 3.89
N TRP A 109 -13.26 8.88 5.18
CA TRP A 109 -12.01 9.47 5.68
C TRP A 109 -10.77 8.74 5.14
N VAL A 110 -10.74 7.41 5.24
CA VAL A 110 -9.61 6.59 4.74
C VAL A 110 -9.46 6.71 3.23
N THR A 111 -10.58 6.76 2.50
CA THR A 111 -10.57 6.92 1.04
C THR A 111 -9.99 8.27 0.64
N ASP A 112 -10.42 9.36 1.28
CA ASP A 112 -9.94 10.71 1.00
C ASP A 112 -8.46 10.88 1.35
N TYR A 113 -8.04 10.31 2.48
CA TYR A 113 -6.65 10.28 2.91
C TYR A 113 -5.77 9.60 1.86
N SER A 114 -6.11 8.37 1.48
CA SER A 114 -5.38 7.58 0.50
C SER A 114 -5.34 8.26 -0.88
N ALA A 115 -6.49 8.74 -1.36
CA ALA A 115 -6.58 9.47 -2.62
C ALA A 115 -5.76 10.78 -2.59
N GLY A 116 -5.66 11.43 -1.43
CA GLY A 116 -4.82 12.61 -1.21
C GLY A 116 -3.33 12.31 -1.46
N TYR A 117 -2.82 11.22 -0.89
CA TYR A 117 -1.43 10.81 -1.10
C TYR A 117 -1.16 10.38 -2.53
N VAL A 118 -2.07 9.62 -3.16
CA VAL A 118 -1.91 9.24 -4.57
C VAL A 118 -1.84 10.47 -5.47
N ARG A 119 -2.71 11.48 -5.26
CA ARG A 119 -2.66 12.75 -6.01
C ARG A 119 -1.35 13.52 -5.80
N ARG A 120 -0.80 13.49 -4.58
CA ARG A 120 0.52 14.09 -4.27
C ARG A 120 1.65 13.37 -5.01
N ASN A 121 1.57 12.04 -5.09
CA ASN A 121 2.61 11.20 -5.67
C ASN A 121 2.53 11.12 -7.21
N GLU A 122 1.37 11.37 -7.81
CA GLU A 122 1.15 11.28 -9.26
C GLU A 122 2.17 12.08 -10.10
N PRO A 123 2.50 13.35 -9.81
CA PRO A 123 3.50 14.10 -10.59
C PRO A 123 4.88 13.46 -10.54
N VAL A 124 5.26 12.84 -9.42
CA VAL A 124 6.52 12.11 -9.27
C VAL A 124 6.53 10.86 -10.14
N LEU A 125 5.43 10.08 -10.12
CA LEU A 125 5.29 8.90 -10.98
C LEU A 125 5.42 9.28 -12.46
N ARG A 126 4.75 10.35 -12.91
CA ARG A 126 4.88 10.84 -14.29
C ARG A 126 6.29 11.25 -14.62
N LYS A 127 6.97 11.96 -13.73
CA LYS A 127 8.36 12.36 -13.93
C LYS A 127 9.31 11.16 -14.03
N LEU A 128 9.14 10.16 -13.17
CA LEU A 128 9.93 8.94 -13.22
C LEU A 128 9.64 8.11 -14.49
N SER A 129 8.40 8.12 -14.97
CA SER A 129 8.00 7.39 -16.19
C SER A 129 8.61 7.95 -17.49
N GLU A 130 9.16 9.16 -17.47
CA GLU A 130 9.93 9.72 -18.60
C GLU A 130 11.23 8.95 -18.86
N LYS A 131 11.80 8.31 -17.83
CA LYS A 131 13.09 7.60 -17.91
C LYS A 131 12.96 6.10 -17.65
N TYR A 132 12.06 5.70 -16.76
CA TYR A 132 11.93 4.32 -16.31
C TYR A 132 10.56 3.73 -16.66
N THR A 133 10.51 2.43 -16.91
CA THR A 133 9.24 1.71 -16.96
C THR A 133 8.72 1.49 -15.55
N LEU A 134 7.49 1.93 -15.25
CA LEU A 134 6.90 1.75 -13.92
C LEU A 134 6.01 0.50 -13.88
N LEU A 135 6.09 -0.25 -12.79
CA LEU A 135 5.29 -1.44 -12.47
C LEU A 135 4.60 -1.21 -11.13
N LEU A 136 3.35 -1.64 -10.99
CA LEU A 136 2.62 -1.65 -9.73
C LEU A 136 2.40 -3.08 -9.27
N VAL A 137 2.77 -3.43 -8.04
CA VAL A 137 2.67 -4.80 -7.49
C VAL A 137 2.11 -4.76 -6.07
N SER A 138 0.88 -5.20 -5.89
CA SER A 138 0.18 -5.05 -4.61
C SER A 138 -0.44 -6.35 -4.10
N ASN A 139 -0.38 -6.52 -2.77
CA ASN A 139 -1.28 -7.43 -2.08
C ASN A 139 -2.65 -6.78 -1.98
N TYR A 140 -3.55 -7.11 -2.91
CA TYR A 140 -4.86 -6.48 -2.94
C TYR A 140 -5.98 -7.51 -3.21
N TYR A 141 -7.20 -7.07 -3.49
CA TYR A 141 -8.41 -7.91 -3.55
C TYR A 141 -8.91 -8.15 -4.98
N GLY A 142 -8.07 -8.00 -5.99
CA GLY A 142 -8.42 -8.16 -7.41
C GLY A 142 -8.85 -6.87 -8.11
N ASN A 143 -8.94 -5.76 -7.41
CA ASN A 143 -9.45 -4.49 -7.94
C ASN A 143 -8.42 -3.34 -7.98
N ILE A 144 -7.13 -3.61 -7.72
CA ILE A 144 -6.12 -2.53 -7.70
C ILE A 144 -6.02 -1.77 -9.03
N ARG A 145 -6.27 -2.43 -10.17
CA ARG A 145 -6.32 -1.76 -11.48
C ARG A 145 -7.46 -0.76 -11.56
N ARG A 146 -8.65 -1.10 -11.06
CA ARG A 146 -9.79 -0.19 -11.01
C ARG A 146 -9.46 1.03 -10.14
N ILE A 147 -8.90 0.81 -8.96
CA ILE A 147 -8.50 1.87 -8.03
C ILE A 147 -7.45 2.79 -8.67
N ALA A 148 -6.41 2.24 -9.28
CA ALA A 148 -5.40 3.03 -9.98
C ALA A 148 -5.98 3.86 -11.14
N THR A 149 -7.00 3.33 -11.82
CA THR A 149 -7.73 4.05 -12.88
C THR A 149 -8.55 5.20 -12.31
N ASP A 150 -9.34 4.96 -11.25
CA ASP A 150 -10.16 5.97 -10.59
C ASP A 150 -9.29 7.09 -9.99
N LEU A 151 -8.07 6.77 -9.54
CA LEU A 151 -7.09 7.71 -9.01
C LEU A 151 -6.15 8.33 -10.07
N HIS A 152 -6.40 8.07 -11.36
CA HIS A 152 -5.69 8.65 -12.51
C HIS A 152 -4.17 8.36 -12.57
N ILE A 153 -3.73 7.23 -12.01
CA ILE A 153 -2.32 6.79 -12.06
C ILE A 153 -2.10 5.50 -12.86
N ALA A 154 -3.18 4.84 -13.33
CA ALA A 154 -3.05 3.56 -14.03
C ALA A 154 -2.19 3.67 -15.30
N ASP A 155 -2.24 4.79 -15.99
CA ASP A 155 -1.49 5.10 -17.21
C ASP A 155 0.01 5.37 -16.96
N CYS A 156 0.41 5.64 -15.71
CA CYS A 156 1.83 5.70 -15.33
C CYS A 156 2.51 4.32 -15.37
N PHE A 157 1.74 3.24 -15.24
CA PHE A 157 2.26 1.89 -15.08
C PHE A 157 2.10 1.04 -16.33
N ARG A 158 3.20 0.45 -16.82
CA ARG A 158 3.18 -0.55 -17.89
C ARG A 158 2.39 -1.79 -17.51
N SER A 159 2.47 -2.21 -16.25
CA SER A 159 1.72 -3.35 -15.73
C SER A 159 1.29 -3.11 -14.29
N ILE A 160 0.12 -3.67 -13.93
CA ILE A 160 -0.44 -3.66 -12.60
C ILE A 160 -0.72 -5.10 -12.22
N THR A 161 -0.05 -5.58 -11.17
CA THR A 161 -0.08 -6.95 -10.67
C THR A 161 -0.77 -7.00 -9.32
N ASP A 162 -1.85 -7.77 -9.22
CA ASP A 162 -2.69 -7.93 -8.03
C ASP A 162 -2.56 -9.37 -7.50
N SER A 163 -2.24 -9.52 -6.23
CA SER A 163 -2.01 -10.83 -5.60
C SER A 163 -3.21 -11.77 -5.71
N THR A 164 -4.44 -11.25 -5.62
CA THR A 164 -5.66 -12.07 -5.73
C THR A 164 -5.85 -12.61 -7.14
N ILE A 165 -5.51 -11.81 -8.16
CA ILE A 165 -5.59 -12.25 -9.57
C ILE A 165 -4.52 -13.29 -9.86
N GLU A 166 -3.32 -13.12 -9.30
CA GLU A 166 -2.19 -14.03 -9.53
C GLU A 166 -2.26 -15.31 -8.69
N GLY A 167 -3.09 -15.35 -7.65
CA GLY A 167 -3.16 -16.48 -6.72
C GLY A 167 -1.90 -16.66 -5.86
N VAL A 168 -1.04 -15.64 -5.81
CA VAL A 168 0.18 -15.58 -4.99
C VAL A 168 0.34 -14.19 -4.41
N ARG A 169 0.84 -14.09 -3.18
CA ARG A 169 0.96 -12.80 -2.49
C ARG A 169 2.29 -12.64 -1.78
N LYS A 170 2.74 -11.40 -1.64
CA LYS A 170 3.89 -11.04 -0.80
C LYS A 170 3.65 -11.53 0.64
N PRO A 171 4.64 -12.11 1.34
CA PRO A 171 6.07 -12.03 1.06
C PRO A 171 6.64 -13.11 0.11
N ASP A 172 5.81 -13.92 -0.57
CA ASP A 172 6.33 -14.82 -1.59
C ASP A 172 6.98 -13.98 -2.72
N PRO A 173 8.28 -14.16 -3.00
CA PRO A 173 8.97 -13.41 -4.05
C PRO A 173 8.36 -13.64 -5.44
N LYS A 174 7.59 -14.71 -5.62
CA LYS A 174 6.94 -15.06 -6.88
C LYS A 174 6.07 -13.96 -7.44
N LEU A 175 5.41 -13.15 -6.59
CA LEU A 175 4.59 -12.04 -7.06
C LEU A 175 5.43 -10.95 -7.75
N TRP A 176 6.58 -10.60 -7.17
CA TRP A 176 7.54 -9.68 -7.77
C TRP A 176 8.16 -10.26 -9.05
N GLU A 177 8.56 -11.54 -9.00
CA GLU A 177 9.13 -12.24 -10.15
C GLU A 177 8.17 -12.21 -11.35
N LEU A 178 6.89 -12.55 -11.14
CA LEU A 178 5.86 -12.53 -12.20
C LEU A 178 5.70 -11.14 -12.82
N ALA A 179 5.66 -10.08 -12.00
CA ALA A 179 5.53 -8.71 -12.47
C ALA A 179 6.74 -8.31 -13.35
N ILE A 180 7.95 -8.61 -12.89
CA ILE A 180 9.20 -8.26 -13.55
C ILE A 180 9.34 -9.02 -14.87
N GLN A 181 9.12 -10.34 -14.86
CA GLN A 181 9.24 -11.19 -16.06
C GLN A 181 8.23 -10.80 -17.14
N ARG A 182 6.96 -10.54 -16.78
CA ARG A 182 5.92 -10.08 -17.73
C ARG A 182 6.25 -8.73 -18.35
N ALA A 183 6.94 -7.87 -17.62
CA ALA A 183 7.39 -6.59 -18.13
C ALA A 183 8.65 -6.71 -19.02
N GLY A 184 9.28 -7.89 -19.06
CA GLY A 184 10.45 -8.19 -19.91
C GLY A 184 11.78 -7.73 -19.32
N PHE A 185 11.88 -7.59 -18.00
CA PHE A 185 13.10 -7.18 -17.32
C PHE A 185 13.74 -8.34 -16.55
N ARG A 186 15.05 -8.21 -16.30
CA ARG A 186 15.78 -9.05 -15.36
C ARG A 186 15.75 -8.37 -13.99
N PRO A 187 15.79 -9.13 -12.88
CA PRO A 187 15.71 -8.56 -11.53
C PRO A 187 16.73 -7.45 -11.26
N GLU A 188 17.98 -7.61 -11.73
CA GLU A 188 19.04 -6.61 -11.55
C GLU A 188 18.84 -5.30 -12.34
N GLU A 189 17.84 -5.25 -13.22
CA GLU A 189 17.44 -4.04 -13.95
C GLU A 189 16.29 -3.28 -13.25
N VAL A 190 15.82 -3.79 -12.09
CA VAL A 190 14.63 -3.29 -11.41
C VAL A 190 14.95 -2.80 -10.00
N VAL A 191 14.38 -1.65 -9.66
CA VAL A 191 14.31 -1.16 -8.28
C VAL A 191 12.92 -1.40 -7.74
N VAL A 192 12.82 -2.10 -6.61
CA VAL A 192 11.55 -2.25 -5.87
C VAL A 192 11.46 -1.19 -4.80
N ILE A 193 10.34 -0.48 -4.75
CA ILE A 193 10.04 0.57 -3.79
C ILE A 193 8.84 0.14 -2.95
N GLY A 194 8.99 0.08 -1.63
CA GLY A 194 7.94 -0.32 -0.70
C GLY A 194 8.24 0.05 0.74
N ASP A 195 7.21 0.03 1.59
CA ASP A 195 7.34 0.34 3.03
C ASP A 195 7.67 -0.89 3.88
N SER A 196 7.32 -2.08 3.39
CA SER A 196 7.42 -3.31 4.18
C SER A 196 8.72 -4.07 3.94
N THR A 197 9.60 -4.09 4.95
CA THR A 197 10.81 -4.95 4.90
C THR A 197 10.45 -6.40 4.57
N LYS A 198 9.38 -6.94 5.19
CA LYS A 198 8.97 -8.33 5.02
C LYS A 198 8.34 -8.62 3.66
N ASN A 199 7.44 -7.75 3.19
CA ASN A 199 6.64 -8.03 2.00
C ASN A 199 7.29 -7.53 0.71
N ASP A 200 8.12 -6.48 0.79
CA ASP A 200 8.67 -5.83 -0.40
C ASP A 200 10.18 -6.01 -0.50
N ILE A 201 10.91 -5.60 0.52
CA ILE A 201 12.36 -5.46 0.44
C ILE A 201 13.07 -6.83 0.42
N LEU A 202 12.81 -7.70 1.41
CA LEU A 202 13.47 -9.01 1.48
C LEU A 202 13.13 -9.92 0.30
N PRO A 203 11.86 -10.03 -0.15
CA PRO A 203 11.54 -10.79 -1.34
C PRO A 203 12.23 -10.27 -2.62
N ALA A 204 12.27 -8.95 -2.81
CA ALA A 204 12.92 -8.33 -3.95
C ALA A 204 14.44 -8.58 -3.97
N LEU A 205 15.09 -8.43 -2.82
CA LEU A 205 16.52 -8.73 -2.66
C LEU A 205 16.83 -10.20 -2.95
N SER A 206 15.95 -11.13 -2.55
CA SER A 206 16.15 -12.57 -2.81
C SER A 206 16.12 -12.92 -4.31
N LEU A 207 15.50 -12.08 -5.13
CA LEU A 207 15.48 -12.20 -6.59
C LEU A 207 16.69 -11.52 -7.24
N GLY A 208 17.45 -10.69 -6.53
CA GLY A 208 18.55 -9.89 -7.06
C GLY A 208 18.14 -8.49 -7.52
N CYS A 209 16.95 -8.00 -7.13
CA CYS A 209 16.54 -6.63 -7.39
C CYS A 209 17.28 -5.63 -6.50
N HIS A 210 17.38 -4.38 -6.96
CA HIS A 210 17.68 -3.25 -6.11
C HIS A 210 16.43 -2.84 -5.32
N THR A 211 16.62 -2.19 -4.17
CA THR A 211 15.48 -1.79 -3.32
C THR A 211 15.66 -0.39 -2.77
N VAL A 212 14.55 0.32 -2.62
CA VAL A 212 14.44 1.55 -1.82
C VAL A 212 13.34 1.34 -0.80
N GLN A 213 13.69 1.41 0.48
CA GLN A 213 12.72 1.27 1.55
C GLN A 213 12.15 2.62 1.96
N GLY A 214 10.83 2.73 1.97
CA GLY A 214 10.13 3.89 2.51
C GLY A 214 9.95 3.77 4.03
N TYR A 215 10.19 4.87 4.73
CA TYR A 215 9.96 5.00 6.16
C TYR A 215 9.12 6.24 6.46
N PRO A 216 8.18 6.19 7.44
CA PRO A 216 7.48 7.39 7.86
C PRO A 216 8.44 8.39 8.53
N GLU A 217 8.20 9.69 8.35
CA GLU A 217 9.07 10.75 8.86
C GLU A 217 9.32 10.67 10.38
N ASN A 218 8.37 10.15 11.13
CA ASN A 218 8.45 10.02 12.59
C ASN A 218 9.07 8.68 13.05
N ILE A 219 9.71 7.92 12.15
CA ILE A 219 10.36 6.66 12.53
C ILE A 219 11.54 6.94 13.48
N LYS A 220 11.71 6.06 14.46
CA LYS A 220 12.88 6.13 15.34
C LYS A 220 14.15 5.77 14.55
N PRO A 221 15.22 6.56 14.65
CA PRO A 221 16.44 6.36 13.86
C PRO A 221 17.02 4.95 13.94
N GLU A 222 16.94 4.30 15.11
CA GLU A 222 17.41 2.93 15.32
C GLU A 222 16.66 1.85 14.53
N LYS A 223 15.53 2.20 13.93
CA LYS A 223 14.73 1.29 13.08
C LYS A 223 15.05 1.39 11.60
N ILE A 224 15.88 2.37 11.20
CA ILE A 224 16.27 2.56 9.82
C ILE A 224 17.46 1.64 9.51
N ASP A 225 17.35 0.84 8.45
CA ASP A 225 18.45 0.04 7.95
C ASP A 225 19.35 0.89 7.04
N LEU A 226 20.41 1.47 7.63
CA LEU A 226 21.36 2.34 6.92
C LEU A 226 22.24 1.59 5.90
N SER A 227 22.16 0.25 5.83
CA SER A 227 22.89 -0.52 4.81
C SER A 227 22.19 -0.53 3.45
N ARG A 228 21.01 0.08 3.34
CA ARG A 228 20.16 0.13 2.14
C ARG A 228 19.79 1.54 1.77
N ASP A 229 19.35 1.73 0.53
CA ASP A 229 18.75 2.98 0.11
C ASP A 229 17.35 3.12 0.74
N TYR A 230 17.05 4.30 1.28
CA TYR A 230 15.77 4.60 1.91
C TYR A 230 15.31 6.03 1.62
N ILE A 231 14.03 6.27 1.79
CA ILE A 231 13.36 7.55 1.60
C ILE A 231 12.29 7.77 2.67
N PHE A 232 11.93 9.02 2.91
CA PHE A 232 10.81 9.42 3.77
C PHE A 232 9.61 9.94 2.97
N SER A 233 9.80 10.22 1.69
CA SER A 233 8.73 10.60 0.77
C SER A 233 9.03 10.10 -0.65
N ILE A 234 7.97 9.91 -1.44
CA ILE A 234 8.11 9.47 -2.84
C ILE A 234 8.84 10.53 -3.69
N GLU A 235 8.74 11.82 -3.32
CA GLU A 235 9.42 12.91 -4.00
C GLU A 235 10.94 12.76 -3.98
N GLU A 236 11.50 12.13 -2.95
CA GLU A 236 12.96 11.90 -2.84
C GLU A 236 13.51 10.92 -3.89
N LEU A 237 12.62 10.15 -4.55
CA LEU A 237 13.04 9.31 -5.68
C LEU A 237 13.54 10.13 -6.87
N VAL A 238 13.08 11.38 -7.04
CA VAL A 238 13.49 12.22 -8.17
C VAL A 238 14.99 12.54 -8.09
N PRO A 239 15.51 13.19 -7.02
CA PRO A 239 16.95 13.41 -6.91
C PRO A 239 17.75 12.11 -6.79
N LEU A 240 17.20 11.05 -6.19
CA LEU A 240 17.90 9.77 -6.04
C LEU A 240 18.14 9.06 -7.38
N LEU A 241 17.17 9.11 -8.30
CA LEU A 241 17.17 8.31 -9.54
C LEU A 241 17.42 9.13 -10.81
N LEU A 242 17.13 10.43 -10.79
CA LEU A 242 17.28 11.30 -11.96
C LEU A 242 18.48 12.24 -11.85
N GLY A 243 19.01 12.47 -10.65
CA GLY A 243 20.18 13.34 -10.37
C GLY A 243 19.76 14.76 -10.10
#